data_717cfaeedf73de56fb5c767de44043e1
#
_entry.id   717cfaeedf73de56fb5c767de44043e1
#
_cell.length_a   1.000
_cell.length_b   1.000
_cell.length_c   1.000
_cell.angle_alpha   90.00
_cell.angle_beta   90.00
_cell.angle_gamma   90.00
#
_symmetry.space_group_name_H-M   'P 1'
#
loop_
_entity.id
_entity.type
_entity.pdbx_description
1 polymer ?
#
loop_
_entity_poly.entity_id
_entity_poly.type
_entity_poly.pdbx_seq_one_letter_code
_entity_poly.pdbx_strand_id
1 'polypeptide(L)'
;PVALQESSFTVCHWTAVMLLTKYASVGELGLYSAGAQWNSIVLMIPSLLGNVVLSYLSGSVNDKEQHDKTVNRMLLINLGTTLIPFVGVYVFADYIASFYGSSFVGLPELMRVMVFTTILESCTSVFKSELMAQGKAWLLFILRFVRDLVFVSMVYYVLVIHAGQNGAISYAWCSIAVSSLFFLAMWVIYKCRNRIG
;
A
#
# COMPACT_ATOMS: atom_id res chain seq x y z
N PRO A 1 -12.49 16.37 -2.70
CA PRO A 1 -11.19 15.77 -3.05
C PRO A 1 -11.08 14.31 -2.62
N VAL A 2 -11.60 13.90 -1.43
CA VAL A 2 -11.52 12.51 -0.96
C VAL A 2 -12.21 11.53 -1.90
N ALA A 3 -13.44 11.81 -2.33
CA ALA A 3 -14.16 10.96 -3.29
C ALA A 3 -13.41 10.82 -4.63
N LEU A 4 -12.78 11.91 -5.12
CA LEU A 4 -11.96 11.86 -6.32
C LEU A 4 -10.72 10.98 -6.15
N GLN A 5 -10.10 10.99 -4.95
CA GLN A 5 -8.96 10.11 -4.64
C GLN A 5 -9.34 8.64 -4.75
N GLU A 6 -10.45 8.24 -4.15
CA GLU A 6 -10.90 6.85 -4.16
C GLU A 6 -11.38 6.41 -5.55
N SER A 7 -12.05 7.30 -6.30
CA SER A 7 -12.47 7.01 -7.67
C SER A 7 -11.26 6.82 -8.60
N SER A 8 -10.27 7.72 -8.53
CA SER A 8 -9.03 7.63 -9.33
C SER A 8 -8.25 6.36 -9.00
N PHE A 9 -8.09 6.05 -7.72
CA PHE A 9 -7.45 4.82 -7.28
C PHE A 9 -8.17 3.59 -7.83
N THR A 10 -9.50 3.55 -7.73
CA THR A 10 -10.30 2.42 -8.21
C THR A 10 -10.10 2.21 -9.71
N VAL A 11 -10.16 3.27 -10.52
CA VAL A 11 -9.95 3.19 -11.97
C VAL A 11 -8.54 2.70 -12.30
N CYS A 12 -7.50 3.27 -11.68
CA CYS A 12 -6.12 2.86 -11.92
C CYS A 12 -5.87 1.41 -11.47
N HIS A 13 -6.41 1.01 -10.31
CA HIS A 13 -6.29 -0.36 -9.80
C HIS A 13 -6.92 -1.37 -10.76
N TRP A 14 -8.18 -1.15 -11.18
CA TRP A 14 -8.84 -2.04 -12.13
C TRP A 14 -8.13 -2.07 -13.48
N THR A 15 -7.59 -0.94 -13.95
CA THR A 15 -6.76 -0.91 -15.16
C THR A 15 -5.55 -1.81 -15.02
N ALA A 16 -4.82 -1.73 -13.91
CA ALA A 16 -3.65 -2.58 -13.65
C ALA A 16 -4.02 -4.07 -13.57
N VAL A 17 -5.17 -4.41 -12.95
CA VAL A 17 -5.69 -5.79 -12.88
C VAL A 17 -6.10 -6.30 -14.27
N MET A 18 -6.72 -5.47 -15.11
CA MET A 18 -7.03 -5.82 -16.50
C MET A 18 -5.77 -6.06 -17.34
N LEU A 19 -4.71 -5.26 -17.12
CA LEU A 19 -3.42 -5.49 -17.77
C LEU A 19 -2.82 -6.83 -17.36
N LEU A 20 -2.89 -7.18 -16.08
CA LEU A 20 -2.42 -8.49 -15.58
C LEU A 20 -3.17 -9.63 -16.28
N THR A 21 -4.49 -9.55 -16.38
CA THR A 21 -5.31 -10.58 -17.05
C THR A 21 -4.98 -10.68 -18.53
N LYS A 22 -4.77 -9.55 -19.20
CA LYS A 22 -4.55 -9.47 -20.66
C LYS A 22 -3.17 -9.98 -21.07
N TYR A 23 -2.13 -9.63 -20.31
CA TYR A 23 -0.74 -9.87 -20.71
C TYR A 23 -0.08 -11.07 -19.97
N ALA A 24 -0.64 -11.51 -18.84
CA ALA A 24 -0.19 -12.71 -18.16
C ALA A 24 -1.18 -13.87 -18.37
N SER A 25 -2.09 -14.09 -17.45
CA SER A 25 -3.16 -15.10 -17.59
C SER A 25 -4.24 -14.95 -16.51
N VAL A 26 -5.36 -15.65 -16.70
CA VAL A 26 -6.41 -15.76 -15.68
C VAL A 26 -5.89 -16.51 -14.43
N GLY A 27 -4.96 -17.46 -14.59
CA GLY A 27 -4.30 -18.13 -13.46
C GLY A 27 -3.49 -17.17 -12.60
N GLU A 28 -2.72 -16.28 -13.21
CA GLU A 28 -1.96 -15.22 -12.53
C GLU A 28 -2.88 -14.24 -11.79
N LEU A 29 -4.04 -13.92 -12.39
CA LEU A 29 -5.07 -13.13 -11.71
C LEU A 29 -5.61 -13.86 -10.47
N GLY A 30 -5.80 -15.17 -10.54
CA GLY A 30 -6.21 -16.00 -9.40
C GLY A 30 -5.18 -15.96 -8.27
N LEU A 31 -3.90 -16.13 -8.60
CA LEU A 31 -2.79 -16.03 -7.63
C LEU A 31 -2.75 -14.64 -6.98
N TYR A 32 -2.81 -13.58 -7.80
CA TYR A 32 -2.85 -12.21 -7.31
C TYR A 32 -4.04 -11.96 -6.37
N SER A 33 -5.24 -12.42 -6.75
CA SER A 33 -6.45 -12.23 -5.94
C SER A 33 -6.36 -12.93 -4.58
N ALA A 34 -5.80 -14.14 -4.55
CA ALA A 34 -5.55 -14.86 -3.30
C ALA A 34 -4.54 -14.12 -2.41
N GLY A 35 -3.42 -13.64 -2.98
CA GLY A 35 -2.42 -12.84 -2.27
C GLY A 35 -3.00 -11.51 -1.76
N ALA A 36 -3.82 -10.83 -2.55
CA ALA A 36 -4.47 -9.57 -2.18
C ALA A 36 -5.45 -9.71 -1.01
N GLN A 37 -6.13 -10.86 -0.86
CA GLN A 37 -6.96 -11.13 0.32
C GLN A 37 -6.14 -11.12 1.60
N TRP A 38 -4.97 -11.77 1.60
CA TRP A 38 -4.09 -11.80 2.77
C TRP A 38 -3.47 -10.44 3.05
N ASN A 39 -3.12 -9.69 2.02
CA ASN A 39 -2.69 -8.30 2.14
C ASN A 39 -3.76 -7.45 2.86
N SER A 40 -5.02 -7.60 2.47
CA SER A 40 -6.16 -6.90 3.08
C SER A 40 -6.38 -7.31 4.55
N ILE A 41 -6.18 -8.58 4.89
CA ILE A 41 -6.26 -9.06 6.28
C ILE A 41 -5.19 -8.40 7.15
N VAL A 42 -3.94 -8.32 6.66
CA VAL A 42 -2.85 -7.68 7.39
C VAL A 42 -3.12 -6.20 7.62
N LEU A 43 -3.70 -5.50 6.63
CA LEU A 43 -4.02 -4.07 6.71
C LEU A 43 -5.35 -3.77 7.43
N MET A 44 -6.13 -4.76 7.81
CA MET A 44 -7.44 -4.55 8.42
C MET A 44 -7.35 -3.70 9.70
N ILE A 45 -6.44 -4.04 10.62
CA ILE A 45 -6.28 -3.28 11.87
C ILE A 45 -5.77 -1.87 11.62
N PRO A 46 -4.68 -1.65 10.86
CA PRO A 46 -4.23 -0.30 10.51
C PRO A 46 -5.29 0.55 9.82
N SER A 47 -6.12 -0.04 8.97
CA SER A 47 -7.18 0.69 8.27
C SER A 47 -8.29 1.17 9.23
N LEU A 48 -8.67 0.36 10.20
CA LEU A 48 -9.63 0.75 11.24
C LEU A 48 -9.08 1.87 12.14
N LEU A 49 -7.78 1.87 12.39
CA LEU A 49 -7.11 2.93 13.16
C LEU A 49 -7.01 4.26 12.40
N GLY A 50 -7.19 4.28 11.08
CA GLY A 50 -7.01 5.46 10.25
C GLY A 50 -7.82 6.68 10.72
N ASN A 51 -9.09 6.50 11.09
CA ASN A 51 -9.94 7.58 11.62
C ASN A 51 -9.47 8.07 13.00
N VAL A 52 -8.97 7.16 13.83
CA VAL A 52 -8.41 7.49 15.16
C VAL A 52 -7.13 8.29 14.97
N VAL A 53 -6.24 7.85 14.09
CA VAL A 53 -5.01 8.56 13.73
C VAL A 53 -5.32 9.98 13.24
N LEU A 54 -6.28 10.12 12.33
CA LEU A 54 -6.68 11.42 11.81
C LEU A 54 -7.21 12.35 12.91
N SER A 55 -8.03 11.84 13.83
CA SER A 55 -8.57 12.62 14.95
C SER A 55 -7.47 13.13 15.88
N TYR A 56 -6.54 12.26 16.28
CA TYR A 56 -5.41 12.64 17.14
C TYR A 56 -4.49 13.67 16.47
N LEU A 57 -4.20 13.50 15.18
CA LEU A 57 -3.37 14.43 14.43
C LEU A 57 -4.05 15.79 14.27
N SER A 58 -5.36 15.82 14.00
CA SER A 58 -6.12 17.06 13.90
C SER A 58 -6.14 17.84 15.21
N GLY A 59 -6.20 17.18 16.36
CA GLY A 59 -6.16 17.82 17.67
C GLY A 59 -4.81 18.42 18.05
N SER A 60 -3.72 17.99 17.42
CA SER A 60 -2.35 18.45 17.73
C SER A 60 -1.76 19.43 16.73
N VAL A 61 -2.48 19.84 15.68
CA VAL A 61 -1.96 20.67 14.56
C VAL A 61 -1.39 22.01 15.04
N ASN A 62 -1.92 22.59 16.11
CA ASN A 62 -1.57 23.93 16.60
C ASN A 62 -0.29 23.94 17.46
N ASP A 63 0.18 22.79 17.94
CA ASP A 63 1.39 22.65 18.74
C ASP A 63 2.38 21.72 18.00
N LYS A 64 3.42 22.32 17.44
CA LYS A 64 4.38 21.62 16.59
C LYS A 64 5.11 20.49 17.32
N GLU A 65 5.56 20.71 18.55
CA GLU A 65 6.28 19.69 19.30
C GLU A 65 5.37 18.50 19.67
N GLN A 66 4.16 18.80 20.09
CA GLN A 66 3.15 17.78 20.39
C GLN A 66 2.70 17.04 19.13
N HIS A 67 2.58 17.76 18.01
CA HIS A 67 2.23 17.16 16.71
C HIS A 67 3.26 16.14 16.25
N ASP A 68 4.55 16.48 16.28
CA ASP A 68 5.63 15.56 15.88
C ASP A 68 5.70 14.32 16.78
N LYS A 69 5.52 14.49 18.09
CA LYS A 69 5.41 13.36 19.04
C LYS A 69 4.21 12.47 18.70
N THR A 70 3.10 13.08 18.34
CA THR A 70 1.86 12.36 17.96
C THR A 70 2.07 11.58 16.66
N VAL A 71 2.67 12.18 15.62
CA VAL A 71 2.99 11.48 14.35
C VAL A 71 3.88 10.27 14.62
N ASN A 72 4.97 10.44 15.37
CA ASN A 72 5.88 9.33 15.68
C ASN A 72 5.19 8.22 16.49
N ARG A 73 4.33 8.57 17.43
CA ARG A 73 3.56 7.60 18.22
C ARG A 73 2.58 6.82 17.32
N MET A 74 1.89 7.51 16.40
CA MET A 74 0.96 6.88 15.47
C MET A 74 1.68 5.97 14.47
N LEU A 75 2.89 6.36 14.01
CA LEU A 75 3.74 5.50 13.19
C LEU A 75 4.11 4.20 13.92
N LEU A 76 4.53 4.29 15.18
CA LEU A 76 4.87 3.12 15.98
C LEU A 76 3.66 2.21 16.23
N ILE A 77 2.49 2.76 16.51
CA ILE A 77 1.25 1.99 16.71
C ILE A 77 0.87 1.28 15.41
N ASN A 78 0.83 2.00 14.27
CA ASN A 78 0.50 1.39 12.99
C ASN A 78 1.50 0.32 12.58
N LEU A 79 2.80 0.57 12.77
CA LEU A 79 3.84 -0.41 12.47
C LEU A 79 3.70 -1.65 13.37
N GLY A 80 3.51 -1.47 14.68
CA GLY A 80 3.36 -2.57 15.63
C GLY A 80 2.13 -3.43 15.33
N THR A 81 0.99 -2.82 15.04
CA THR A 81 -0.26 -3.53 14.69
C THR A 81 -0.18 -4.24 13.33
N THR A 82 0.67 -3.75 12.41
CA THR A 82 0.90 -4.38 11.11
C THR A 82 1.89 -5.53 11.21
N LEU A 83 2.95 -5.39 12.02
CA LEU A 83 4.01 -6.40 12.12
C LEU A 83 3.52 -7.76 12.63
N ILE A 84 2.57 -7.78 13.56
CA ILE A 84 2.03 -9.03 14.11
C ILE A 84 1.40 -9.90 13.02
N PRO A 85 0.36 -9.44 12.30
CA PRO A 85 -0.23 -10.23 11.22
C PRO A 85 0.72 -10.41 10.02
N PHE A 86 1.61 -9.44 9.74
CA PHE A 86 2.65 -9.58 8.72
C PHE A 86 3.54 -10.80 8.99
N VAL A 87 4.12 -10.91 10.19
CA VAL A 87 4.96 -12.06 10.56
C VAL A 87 4.16 -13.37 10.48
N GLY A 88 2.91 -13.35 10.93
CA GLY A 88 2.02 -14.51 10.82
C GLY A 88 1.86 -14.98 9.38
N VAL A 89 1.46 -14.09 8.48
CA VAL A 89 1.27 -14.46 7.05
C VAL A 89 2.59 -14.83 6.39
N TYR A 90 3.68 -14.13 6.68
CA TYR A 90 5.00 -14.41 6.10
C TYR A 90 5.54 -15.80 6.49
N VAL A 91 5.45 -16.15 7.76
CA VAL A 91 5.96 -17.44 8.29
C VAL A 91 5.05 -18.60 7.86
N PHE A 92 3.74 -18.42 7.92
CA PHE A 92 2.78 -19.47 7.59
C PHE A 92 2.34 -19.49 6.13
N ALA A 93 3.02 -18.76 5.23
CA ALA A 93 2.65 -18.64 3.81
C ALA A 93 2.50 -20.02 3.13
N ASP A 94 3.42 -20.96 3.36
CA ASP A 94 3.33 -22.32 2.77
C ASP A 94 2.13 -23.10 3.31
N TYR A 95 1.89 -23.02 4.62
CA TYR A 95 0.75 -23.67 5.25
C TYR A 95 -0.57 -23.07 4.75
N ILE A 96 -0.66 -21.75 4.67
CA ILE A 96 -1.83 -21.05 4.13
C ILE A 96 -2.09 -21.46 2.69
N ALA A 97 -1.06 -21.47 1.85
CA ALA A 97 -1.17 -21.84 0.44
C ALA A 97 -1.62 -23.28 0.24
N SER A 98 -1.30 -24.18 1.17
CA SER A 98 -1.75 -25.59 1.08
C SER A 98 -3.28 -25.75 1.08
N PHE A 99 -4.02 -24.79 1.64
CA PHE A 99 -5.49 -24.81 1.62
C PHE A 99 -6.09 -24.38 0.26
N TYR A 100 -5.32 -23.72 -0.60
CA TYR A 100 -5.78 -23.27 -1.93
C TYR A 100 -5.67 -24.38 -2.99
N GLY A 101 -4.99 -25.50 -2.66
CA GLY A 101 -4.83 -26.65 -3.55
C GLY A 101 -3.63 -26.54 -4.51
N SER A 102 -3.39 -27.64 -5.24
CA SER A 102 -2.21 -27.82 -6.10
C SER A 102 -2.14 -26.87 -7.32
N SER A 103 -3.22 -26.20 -7.64
CA SER A 103 -3.26 -25.23 -8.77
C SER A 103 -2.61 -23.87 -8.43
N PHE A 104 -2.37 -23.59 -7.15
CA PHE A 104 -1.82 -22.32 -6.67
C PHE A 104 -0.30 -22.41 -6.41
N VAL A 105 0.43 -23.05 -7.33
CA VAL A 105 1.90 -23.09 -7.29
C VAL A 105 2.44 -21.66 -7.40
N GLY A 106 3.35 -21.27 -6.48
CA GLY A 106 3.89 -19.91 -6.43
C GLY A 106 3.13 -18.94 -5.52
N LEU A 107 1.95 -19.31 -4.99
CA LEU A 107 1.22 -18.48 -4.05
C LEU A 107 2.02 -18.13 -2.78
N PRO A 108 2.79 -19.05 -2.13
CA PRO A 108 3.59 -18.70 -0.95
C PRO A 108 4.60 -17.60 -1.21
N GLU A 109 5.30 -17.69 -2.34
CA GLU A 109 6.29 -16.68 -2.74
C GLU A 109 5.61 -15.33 -3.00
N LEU A 110 4.52 -15.34 -3.77
CA LEU A 110 3.74 -14.14 -4.04
C LEU A 110 3.23 -13.50 -2.75
N MET A 111 2.68 -14.28 -1.81
CA MET A 111 2.20 -13.78 -0.52
C MET A 111 3.32 -13.11 0.27
N ARG A 112 4.50 -13.74 0.36
CA ARG A 112 5.66 -13.16 1.05
C ARG A 112 6.05 -11.82 0.45
N VAL A 113 6.09 -11.71 -0.88
CA VAL A 113 6.38 -10.45 -1.57
C VAL A 113 5.28 -9.41 -1.32
N MET A 114 4.02 -9.78 -1.47
CA MET A 114 2.90 -8.85 -1.31
C MET A 114 2.77 -8.31 0.11
N VAL A 115 2.98 -9.14 1.14
CA VAL A 115 2.85 -8.67 2.54
C VAL A 115 3.88 -7.59 2.88
N PHE A 116 5.03 -7.52 2.20
CA PHE A 116 5.99 -6.43 2.40
C PHE A 116 5.39 -5.04 2.08
N THR A 117 4.48 -4.95 1.12
CA THR A 117 3.82 -3.67 0.81
C THR A 117 3.02 -3.15 1.98
N THR A 118 2.48 -4.02 2.85
CA THR A 118 1.65 -3.63 3.98
C THR A 118 2.40 -2.77 4.99
N ILE A 119 3.71 -3.02 5.20
CA ILE A 119 4.55 -2.22 6.10
C ILE A 119 4.66 -0.79 5.56
N LEU A 120 4.94 -0.65 4.26
CA LEU A 120 5.04 0.65 3.59
C LEU A 120 3.69 1.38 3.60
N GLU A 121 2.61 0.67 3.33
CA GLU A 121 1.26 1.23 3.30
C GLU A 121 0.78 1.68 4.67
N SER A 122 1.05 0.92 5.73
CA SER A 122 0.68 1.29 7.09
C SER A 122 1.41 2.56 7.56
N CYS A 123 2.71 2.68 7.28
CA CYS A 123 3.46 3.90 7.57
C CYS A 123 2.98 5.08 6.72
N THR A 124 2.74 4.85 5.42
CA THR A 124 2.25 5.89 4.51
C THR A 124 0.85 6.37 4.91
N SER A 125 0.01 5.52 5.50
CA SER A 125 -1.33 5.90 5.96
C SER A 125 -1.31 7.00 7.03
N VAL A 126 -0.32 6.99 7.91
CA VAL A 126 -0.14 8.04 8.93
C VAL A 126 0.20 9.37 8.29
N PHE A 127 1.13 9.39 7.30
CA PHE A 127 1.45 10.63 6.57
C PHE A 127 0.28 11.14 5.72
N LYS A 128 -0.56 10.25 5.16
CA LYS A 128 -1.80 10.64 4.50
C LYS A 128 -2.76 11.33 5.48
N SER A 129 -2.97 10.74 6.65
CA SER A 129 -3.82 11.30 7.70
C SER A 129 -3.28 12.65 8.20
N GLU A 130 -1.97 12.78 8.27
CA GLU A 130 -1.29 14.01 8.64
C GLU A 130 -1.54 15.14 7.63
N LEU A 131 -1.40 14.88 6.33
CA LEU A 131 -1.73 15.87 5.29
C LEU A 131 -3.23 16.23 5.29
N MET A 132 -4.10 15.28 5.57
CA MET A 132 -5.54 15.51 5.69
C MET A 132 -5.87 16.36 6.93
N ALA A 133 -5.24 16.10 8.07
CA ALA A 133 -5.40 16.88 9.31
C ALA A 133 -5.04 18.35 9.10
N GLN A 134 -4.07 18.64 8.22
CA GLN A 134 -3.66 19.99 7.85
C GLN A 134 -4.51 20.65 6.75
N GLY A 135 -5.58 20.02 6.31
CA GLY A 135 -6.44 20.54 5.24
C GLY A 135 -5.82 20.45 3.83
N LYS A 136 -4.67 19.77 3.66
CA LYS A 136 -3.96 19.65 2.38
C LYS A 136 -4.45 18.49 1.51
N ALA A 137 -5.76 18.27 1.48
CA ALA A 137 -6.39 17.16 0.77
C ALA A 137 -6.15 17.19 -0.75
N TRP A 138 -6.00 18.38 -1.36
CA TRP A 138 -5.67 18.51 -2.79
C TRP A 138 -4.24 18.08 -3.10
N LEU A 139 -3.27 18.43 -2.25
CA LEU A 139 -1.89 17.98 -2.40
C LEU A 139 -1.82 16.44 -2.31
N LEU A 140 -2.52 15.86 -1.33
CA LEU A 140 -2.60 14.41 -1.20
C LEU A 140 -3.24 13.76 -2.43
N PHE A 141 -4.28 14.36 -3.01
CA PHE A 141 -4.91 13.86 -4.24
C PHE A 141 -3.91 13.82 -5.40
N ILE A 142 -3.17 14.91 -5.64
CA ILE A 142 -2.19 14.98 -6.73
C ILE A 142 -1.09 13.93 -6.53
N LEU A 143 -0.55 13.82 -5.32
CA LEU A 143 0.50 12.83 -5.01
C LEU A 143 0.03 11.39 -5.23
N ARG A 144 -1.18 11.05 -4.78
CA ARG A 144 -1.76 9.72 -5.00
C ARG A 144 -2.02 9.45 -6.47
N PHE A 145 -2.59 10.42 -7.18
CA PHE A 145 -2.89 10.28 -8.61
C PHE A 145 -1.63 10.05 -9.44
N VAL A 146 -0.56 10.81 -9.18
CA VAL A 146 0.74 10.61 -9.84
C VAL A 146 1.29 9.22 -9.52
N ARG A 147 1.23 8.79 -8.25
CA ARG A 147 1.63 7.43 -7.84
C ARG A 147 0.88 6.36 -8.62
N ASP A 148 -0.45 6.50 -8.73
CA ASP A 148 -1.29 5.50 -9.39
C ASP A 148 -1.02 5.43 -10.89
N LEU A 149 -0.78 6.58 -11.55
CA LEU A 149 -0.35 6.62 -12.96
C LEU A 149 1.02 5.96 -13.17
N VAL A 150 1.99 6.24 -12.30
CA VAL A 150 3.32 5.61 -12.35
C VAL A 150 3.18 4.10 -12.16
N PHE A 151 2.32 3.66 -11.25
CA PHE A 151 2.08 2.23 -11.00
C PHE A 151 1.50 1.54 -12.24
N VAL A 152 0.45 2.08 -12.84
CA VAL A 152 -0.16 1.51 -14.06
C VAL A 152 0.84 1.48 -15.20
N SER A 153 1.61 2.55 -15.40
CA SER A 153 2.64 2.63 -16.44
C SER A 153 3.74 1.58 -16.24
N MET A 154 4.20 1.41 -14.99
CA MET A 154 5.23 0.43 -14.64
C MET A 154 4.71 -1.01 -14.84
N VAL A 155 3.49 -1.31 -14.39
CA VAL A 155 2.85 -2.61 -14.60
C VAL A 155 2.71 -2.91 -16.09
N TYR A 156 2.22 -1.94 -16.89
CA TYR A 156 2.14 -2.09 -18.34
C TYR A 156 3.50 -2.40 -18.97
N TYR A 157 4.52 -1.61 -18.63
CA TYR A 157 5.87 -1.78 -19.17
C TYR A 157 6.45 -3.16 -18.85
N VAL A 158 6.36 -3.58 -17.57
CA VAL A 158 6.92 -4.85 -17.12
C VAL A 158 6.18 -6.04 -17.72
N LEU A 159 4.84 -6.02 -17.78
CA LEU A 159 4.05 -7.11 -18.34
C LEU A 159 4.20 -7.24 -19.85
N VAL A 160 4.39 -6.13 -20.59
CA VAL A 160 4.63 -6.18 -22.05
C VAL A 160 6.01 -6.72 -22.37
N ILE A 161 7.05 -6.34 -21.59
CA ILE A 161 8.42 -6.79 -21.86
C ILE A 161 8.65 -8.24 -21.40
N HIS A 162 8.09 -8.62 -20.24
CA HIS A 162 8.23 -9.95 -19.68
C HIS A 162 7.01 -10.85 -19.97
N ALA A 163 6.37 -10.66 -21.11
CA ALA A 163 5.12 -11.30 -21.49
C ALA A 163 5.03 -12.78 -21.05
N GLY A 164 4.15 -13.07 -20.12
CA GLY A 164 3.59 -14.40 -19.88
C GLY A 164 4.21 -15.23 -18.75
N GLN A 165 5.31 -14.85 -18.12
CA GLN A 165 5.87 -15.63 -17.00
C GLN A 165 5.84 -14.82 -15.70
N ASN A 166 5.25 -15.41 -14.63
CA ASN A 166 5.23 -14.82 -13.28
C ASN A 166 4.62 -13.41 -13.21
N GLY A 167 3.52 -13.17 -13.91
CA GLY A 167 2.88 -11.85 -13.98
C GLY A 167 2.44 -11.32 -12.63
N ALA A 168 1.89 -12.16 -11.75
CA ALA A 168 1.47 -11.78 -10.41
C ALA A 168 2.66 -11.35 -9.52
N ILE A 169 3.77 -12.06 -9.58
CA ILE A 169 5.00 -11.70 -8.84
C ILE A 169 5.57 -10.39 -9.38
N SER A 170 5.62 -10.22 -10.71
CA SER A 170 6.07 -8.97 -11.34
C SER A 170 5.19 -7.79 -10.93
N TYR A 171 3.88 -7.98 -10.89
CA TYR A 171 2.93 -6.97 -10.38
C TYR A 171 3.22 -6.61 -8.91
N ALA A 172 3.48 -7.61 -8.05
CA ALA A 172 3.81 -7.40 -6.65
C ALA A 172 5.11 -6.60 -6.47
N TRP A 173 6.14 -6.88 -7.25
CA TRP A 173 7.38 -6.10 -7.24
C TRP A 173 7.19 -4.66 -7.71
N CYS A 174 6.38 -4.42 -8.75
CA CYS A 174 5.98 -3.06 -9.14
C CYS A 174 5.27 -2.34 -7.99
N SER A 175 4.39 -3.03 -7.27
CA SER A 175 3.70 -2.47 -6.11
C SER A 175 4.68 -2.06 -5.00
N ILE A 176 5.65 -2.92 -4.65
CA ILE A 176 6.69 -2.60 -3.66
C ILE A 176 7.50 -1.38 -4.10
N ALA A 177 7.98 -1.36 -5.35
CA ALA A 177 8.81 -0.27 -5.85
C ALA A 177 8.07 1.07 -5.79
N VAL A 178 6.84 1.11 -6.29
CA VAL A 178 6.04 2.34 -6.30
C VAL A 178 5.63 2.76 -4.88
N SER A 179 5.25 1.81 -4.02
CA SER A 179 4.93 2.11 -2.61
C SER A 179 6.15 2.64 -1.84
N SER A 180 7.34 2.10 -2.11
CA SER A 180 8.59 2.59 -1.51
C SER A 180 8.91 4.02 -1.94
N LEU A 181 8.81 4.32 -3.24
CA LEU A 181 8.99 5.68 -3.76
C LEU A 181 7.97 6.65 -3.18
N PHE A 182 6.73 6.23 -3.08
CA PHE A 182 5.67 7.07 -2.51
C PHE A 182 5.87 7.32 -1.01
N PHE A 183 6.27 6.30 -0.25
CA PHE A 183 6.63 6.45 1.15
C PHE A 183 7.78 7.45 1.34
N LEU A 184 8.84 7.33 0.54
CA LEU A 184 9.98 8.26 0.58
C LEU A 184 9.55 9.69 0.24
N ALA A 185 8.71 9.88 -0.78
CA ALA A 185 8.19 11.20 -1.15
C ALA A 185 7.38 11.81 0.01
N MET A 186 6.48 11.05 0.63
CA MET A 186 5.69 11.50 1.77
C MET A 186 6.56 11.84 2.98
N TRP A 187 7.56 11.02 3.27
CA TRP A 187 8.51 11.26 4.37
C TRP A 187 9.34 12.53 4.13
N VAL A 188 9.83 12.74 2.90
CA VAL A 188 10.58 13.95 2.53
C VAL A 188 9.70 15.19 2.67
N ILE A 189 8.46 15.16 2.17
CA ILE A 189 7.51 16.28 2.31
C ILE A 189 7.27 16.60 3.79
N TYR A 190 7.05 15.57 4.62
CA TYR A 190 6.89 15.74 6.06
C TYR A 190 8.12 16.40 6.69
N LYS A 191 9.33 15.90 6.38
CA LYS A 191 10.59 16.41 6.97
C LYS A 191 10.96 17.81 6.50
N CYS A 192 10.80 18.11 5.20
CA CYS A 192 11.07 19.44 4.65
C CYS A 192 10.17 20.49 5.29
N ARG A 193 8.90 20.17 5.47
CA ARG A 193 7.95 21.08 6.10
C ARG A 193 8.29 21.38 7.56
N ASN A 194 8.73 20.38 8.31
CA ASN A 194 9.13 20.57 9.71
C ASN A 194 10.39 21.44 9.87
N ARG A 195 11.14 21.66 8.80
CA ARG A 195 12.32 22.55 8.81
C ARG A 195 11.99 24.01 8.47
N ILE A 196 10.89 24.27 7.75
CA ILE A 196 10.55 25.59 7.21
C ILE A 196 9.55 26.34 8.13
N GLY A 197 8.84 25.67 8.99
CA GLY A 197 7.94 26.24 10.01
C GLY A 197 8.51 26.10 11.41
#